data_208e8180c6598e4b3d9cda44e28f9496
#
_entry.id   208e8180c6598e4b3d9cda44e28f9496
#
_cell.length_a   1.000
_cell.length_b   1.000
_cell.length_c   1.000
_cell.angle_alpha   90.00
_cell.angle_beta   90.00
_cell.angle_gamma   90.00
#
_symmetry.space_group_name_H-M   'P 1'
#
loop_
_entity.id
_entity.type
_entity.pdbx_description
1 polymer ?
#
loop_
_entity_poly.entity_id
_entity_poly.type
_entity_poly.pdbx_seq_one_letter_code
_entity_poly.pdbx_strand_id
1 'polypeptide(L)'
;MEQLILDIGVLVALERRGELADDVLPDDADIAIAAITASELLVGVHLADQQRQAARKATVDAILEAFDIVAFDLDTARHHAALLAHARRAGRPRGAHDLQIAATARSTGRLLLTTDHAAFDELPGVSYRLAARN
;
A
#
# COMPACT_ATOMS: atom_id res chain seq x y z
N MET A 1 11.32 9.89 -13.46
CA MET A 1 10.76 9.82 -12.08
C MET A 1 9.93 8.55 -11.93
N GLU A 2 10.28 7.71 -10.99
CA GLU A 2 9.47 6.52 -10.70
C GLU A 2 8.17 6.93 -10.02
N GLN A 3 7.09 6.27 -10.40
CA GLN A 3 5.81 6.39 -9.71
C GLN A 3 5.58 5.11 -8.92
N LEU A 4 5.52 5.24 -7.61
CA LEU A 4 5.45 4.12 -6.68
C LEU A 4 4.15 4.17 -5.87
N ILE A 5 3.71 3.00 -5.44
CA ILE A 5 2.66 2.86 -4.41
C ILE A 5 3.16 1.87 -3.38
N LEU A 6 2.99 2.19 -2.10
CA LEU A 6 3.53 1.39 -1.01
C LEU A 6 2.44 0.53 -0.36
N ASP A 7 2.76 -0.75 -0.16
CA ASP A 7 1.97 -1.63 0.69
C ASP A 7 2.24 -1.31 2.17
N ILE A 8 1.29 -1.60 3.04
CA ILE A 8 1.40 -1.30 4.48
C ILE A 8 2.63 -1.96 5.11
N GLY A 9 3.00 -3.16 4.67
CA GLY A 9 4.19 -3.85 5.18
C GLY A 9 5.47 -3.06 4.97
N VAL A 10 5.59 -2.36 3.84
CA VAL A 10 6.74 -1.48 3.55
C VAL A 10 6.74 -0.29 4.51
N LEU A 11 5.58 0.34 4.73
CA LEU A 11 5.46 1.47 5.65
C LEU A 11 5.83 1.08 7.08
N VAL A 12 5.37 -0.06 7.54
CA VAL A 12 5.70 -0.59 8.88
C VAL A 12 7.20 -0.86 8.99
N ALA A 13 7.81 -1.45 7.96
CA ALA A 13 9.25 -1.72 7.95
C ALA A 13 10.07 -0.42 7.99
N LEU A 14 9.66 0.60 7.22
CA LEU A 14 10.32 1.90 7.23
C LEU A 14 10.20 2.59 8.59
N GLU A 15 9.02 2.54 9.19
CA GLU A 15 8.79 3.12 10.52
C GLU A 15 9.70 2.48 11.58
N ARG A 16 9.80 1.15 11.57
CA ARG A 16 10.63 0.42 12.54
C ARG A 16 12.10 0.76 12.44
N ARG A 17 12.57 1.14 11.25
CA ARG A 17 13.96 1.55 11.03
C ARG A 17 14.20 3.03 11.29
N GLY A 18 13.14 3.81 11.53
CA GLY A 18 13.23 5.25 11.62
C GLY A 18 13.57 5.93 10.30
N GLU A 19 13.34 5.25 9.18
CA GLU A 19 13.74 5.68 7.84
C GLU A 19 12.55 6.11 6.98
N LEU A 20 11.53 6.71 7.60
CA LEU A 20 10.26 6.96 6.92
C LEU A 20 10.33 7.85 5.70
N ALA A 21 11.41 8.47 5.41
CA ALA A 21 11.39 9.39 4.30
C ALA A 21 12.62 9.38 3.41
N ASP A 22 13.80 8.99 3.88
CA ASP A 22 14.97 9.50 3.20
C ASP A 22 15.88 8.45 2.58
N ASP A 23 16.09 7.30 3.22
CA ASP A 23 17.23 6.46 2.83
C ASP A 23 16.90 5.26 1.96
N VAL A 24 15.65 4.80 1.96
CA VAL A 24 15.23 3.58 1.24
C VAL A 24 14.41 3.90 0.00
N LEU A 25 13.76 5.05 -0.02
CA LEU A 25 12.94 5.48 -1.14
C LEU A 25 13.72 6.48 -1.99
N PRO A 26 13.62 6.40 -3.34
CA PRO A 26 14.28 7.39 -4.20
C PRO A 26 13.79 8.80 -3.89
N ASP A 27 14.71 9.75 -3.76
CA ASP A 27 14.39 11.15 -3.43
C ASP A 27 13.46 11.81 -4.42
N ASP A 28 13.54 11.41 -5.68
CA ASP A 28 12.76 11.99 -6.77
C ASP A 28 11.52 11.18 -7.15
N ALA A 29 11.22 10.12 -6.40
CA ALA A 29 10.05 9.29 -6.72
C ALA A 29 8.76 9.98 -6.33
N ASP A 30 7.73 9.78 -7.15
CA ASP A 30 6.35 10.12 -6.83
C ASP A 30 5.73 8.93 -6.09
N ILE A 31 5.51 9.09 -4.79
CA ILE A 31 5.10 8.01 -3.91
C ILE A 31 3.67 8.24 -3.41
N ALA A 32 2.85 7.22 -3.54
CA ALA A 32 1.47 7.25 -3.08
C ALA A 32 1.15 6.03 -2.21
N ILE A 33 0.05 6.11 -1.49
CA ILE A 33 -0.58 4.98 -0.83
C ILE A 33 -2.06 4.92 -1.26
N ALA A 34 -2.61 3.71 -1.24
CA ALA A 34 -4.02 3.52 -1.52
C ALA A 34 -4.88 3.98 -0.34
N ALA A 35 -6.12 4.40 -0.60
CA ALA A 35 -7.05 4.78 0.46
C ALA A 35 -7.25 3.68 1.48
N ILE A 36 -7.30 2.41 1.04
CA ILE A 36 -7.44 1.28 1.98
C ILE A 36 -6.23 1.16 2.91
N THR A 37 -5.03 1.48 2.43
CA THR A 37 -3.82 1.48 3.27
C THR A 37 -3.93 2.56 4.34
N ALA A 38 -4.42 3.75 3.99
CA ALA A 38 -4.68 4.80 4.97
C ALA A 38 -5.68 4.32 6.04
N SER A 39 -6.74 3.62 5.63
CA SER A 39 -7.72 3.04 6.55
C SER A 39 -7.07 2.05 7.52
N GLU A 40 -6.22 1.16 7.03
CA GLU A 40 -5.51 0.19 7.86
C GLU A 40 -4.60 0.88 8.90
N LEU A 41 -3.90 1.93 8.49
CA LEU A 41 -3.08 2.72 9.42
C LEU A 41 -3.93 3.38 10.51
N LEU A 42 -5.08 3.95 10.12
CA LEU A 42 -5.99 4.63 11.06
C LEU A 42 -6.65 3.64 12.02
N VAL A 43 -6.98 2.42 11.58
CA VAL A 43 -7.47 1.36 12.48
C VAL A 43 -6.46 1.10 13.58
N GLY A 44 -5.18 1.06 13.26
CA GLY A 44 -4.12 0.88 14.25
C GLY A 44 -4.13 1.98 15.33
N VAL A 45 -4.48 3.21 14.97
CA VAL A 45 -4.63 4.30 15.95
C VAL A 45 -5.81 4.04 16.88
N HIS A 46 -6.95 3.66 16.32
CA HIS A 46 -8.16 3.40 17.11
C HIS A 46 -8.01 2.20 18.07
N LEU A 47 -7.25 1.20 17.67
CA LEU A 47 -7.04 0.00 18.47
C LEU A 47 -5.89 0.11 19.46
N ALA A 48 -5.07 1.15 19.37
CA ALA A 48 -3.96 1.35 20.31
C ALA A 48 -4.49 1.66 21.71
N ASP A 49 -3.75 1.20 22.74
CA ASP A 49 -4.08 1.54 24.12
C ASP A 49 -3.87 3.03 24.38
N GLN A 50 -4.42 3.53 25.50
CA GLN A 50 -4.36 4.94 25.83
C GLN A 50 -2.95 5.51 25.90
N GLN A 51 -1.98 4.70 26.35
CA GLN A 51 -0.60 5.15 26.50
C GLN A 51 0.09 5.36 25.16
N ARG A 52 -0.30 4.60 24.15
CA ARG A 52 0.36 4.58 22.84
C ARG A 52 -0.41 5.33 21.76
N GLN A 53 -1.69 5.61 21.99
CA GLN A 53 -2.57 6.15 20.96
C GLN A 53 -2.07 7.49 20.41
N ALA A 54 -1.64 8.41 21.28
CA ALA A 54 -1.15 9.71 20.85
C ALA A 54 0.11 9.60 19.96
N ALA A 55 1.05 8.76 20.36
CA ALA A 55 2.26 8.53 19.57
C ALA A 55 1.95 7.84 18.24
N ARG A 56 1.05 6.86 18.26
CA ARG A 56 0.62 6.16 17.04
C ARG A 56 -0.07 7.13 16.09
N LYS A 57 -0.96 7.97 16.62
CA LYS A 57 -1.65 8.98 15.81
C LYS A 57 -0.66 9.94 15.15
N ALA A 58 0.34 10.42 15.91
CA ALA A 58 1.34 11.32 15.37
C ALA A 58 2.12 10.67 14.21
N THR A 59 2.50 9.40 14.36
CA THR A 59 3.19 8.66 13.30
C THR A 59 2.32 8.51 12.06
N VAL A 60 1.06 8.11 12.23
CA VAL A 60 0.14 7.93 11.11
C VAL A 60 -0.15 9.27 10.42
N ASP A 61 -0.38 10.34 11.18
CA ASP A 61 -0.60 11.67 10.60
C ASP A 61 0.60 12.11 9.76
N ALA A 62 1.83 11.83 10.22
CA ALA A 62 3.04 12.14 9.47
C ALA A 62 3.10 11.36 8.15
N ILE A 63 2.73 10.08 8.15
CA ILE A 63 2.68 9.27 6.94
C ILE A 63 1.64 9.82 5.96
N LEU A 64 0.45 10.15 6.45
CA LEU A 64 -0.63 10.67 5.61
C LEU A 64 -0.29 12.04 5.00
N GLU A 65 0.54 12.82 5.66
CA GLU A 65 1.04 14.09 5.12
C GLU A 65 2.19 13.91 4.13
N ALA A 66 3.00 12.88 4.32
CA ALA A 66 4.21 12.66 3.51
C ALA A 66 3.90 12.11 2.12
N PHE A 67 2.83 11.36 1.95
CA PHE A 67 2.53 10.65 0.71
C PHE A 67 1.16 11.05 0.15
N ASP A 68 1.05 11.03 -1.19
CA ASP A 68 -0.25 11.19 -1.85
C ASP A 68 -1.15 9.99 -1.53
N ILE A 69 -2.42 10.26 -1.33
CA ILE A 69 -3.41 9.20 -1.06
C ILE A 69 -4.32 9.09 -2.26
N VAL A 70 -4.34 7.91 -2.89
CA VAL A 70 -5.14 7.67 -4.07
C VAL A 70 -6.50 7.12 -3.67
N ALA A 71 -7.56 7.84 -4.04
CA ALA A 71 -8.93 7.44 -3.76
C ALA A 71 -9.31 6.20 -4.56
N PHE A 72 -10.19 5.39 -3.98
CA PHE A 72 -10.82 4.27 -4.69
C PHE A 72 -12.04 4.82 -5.43
N ASP A 73 -11.86 5.18 -6.69
CA ASP A 73 -12.90 5.75 -7.53
C ASP A 73 -13.49 4.70 -8.50
N LEU A 74 -14.32 5.13 -9.43
CA LEU A 74 -14.94 4.20 -10.38
C LEU A 74 -13.89 3.53 -11.28
N ASP A 75 -12.88 4.26 -11.71
CA ASP A 75 -11.82 3.68 -12.53
C ASP A 75 -11.08 2.58 -11.74
N THR A 76 -10.74 2.85 -10.49
CA THR A 76 -10.15 1.85 -9.60
C THR A 76 -11.08 0.66 -9.43
N ALA A 77 -12.38 0.89 -9.28
CA ALA A 77 -13.38 -0.17 -9.15
C ALA A 77 -13.40 -1.08 -10.37
N ARG A 78 -13.25 -0.53 -11.58
CA ARG A 78 -13.20 -1.33 -12.81
C ARG A 78 -11.98 -2.26 -12.81
N HIS A 79 -10.82 -1.74 -12.43
CA HIS A 79 -9.60 -2.54 -12.30
C HIS A 79 -9.73 -3.60 -11.20
N HIS A 80 -10.33 -3.22 -10.07
CA HIS A 80 -10.58 -4.15 -8.97
C HIS A 80 -11.48 -5.31 -9.39
N ALA A 81 -12.58 -5.02 -10.10
CA ALA A 81 -13.48 -6.06 -10.57
C ALA A 81 -12.77 -7.04 -11.50
N ALA A 82 -11.93 -6.55 -12.40
CA ALA A 82 -11.16 -7.39 -13.30
C ALA A 82 -10.19 -8.32 -12.55
N LEU A 83 -9.48 -7.78 -11.56
CA LEU A 83 -8.54 -8.56 -10.74
C LEU A 83 -9.26 -9.59 -9.88
N LEU A 84 -10.37 -9.22 -9.26
CA LEU A 84 -11.16 -10.13 -8.44
C LEU A 84 -11.72 -11.30 -9.27
N ALA A 85 -12.24 -10.99 -10.45
CA ALA A 85 -12.74 -12.03 -11.38
C ALA A 85 -11.61 -12.97 -11.80
N HIS A 86 -10.43 -12.42 -12.12
CA HIS A 86 -9.26 -13.23 -12.46
C HIS A 86 -8.87 -14.18 -11.31
N ALA A 87 -8.79 -13.66 -10.08
CA ALA A 87 -8.44 -14.48 -8.92
C ALA A 87 -9.43 -15.62 -8.68
N ARG A 88 -10.72 -15.34 -8.83
CA ARG A 88 -11.79 -16.36 -8.69
C ARG A 88 -11.69 -17.42 -9.77
N ARG A 89 -11.46 -17.04 -11.04
CA ARG A 89 -11.31 -18.01 -12.14
C ARG A 89 -10.07 -18.86 -11.99
N ALA A 90 -8.99 -18.28 -11.49
CA ALA A 90 -7.74 -19.00 -11.27
C ALA A 90 -7.81 -19.93 -10.05
N GLY A 91 -8.86 -19.83 -9.22
CA GLY A 91 -8.96 -20.60 -7.98
C GLY A 91 -7.89 -20.24 -6.96
N ARG A 92 -7.33 -19.04 -7.07
CA ARG A 92 -6.28 -18.54 -6.19
C ARG A 92 -6.73 -17.23 -5.54
N PRO A 93 -7.46 -17.31 -4.42
CA PRO A 93 -7.99 -16.13 -3.76
C PRO A 93 -6.87 -15.26 -3.18
N ARG A 94 -7.13 -13.96 -3.13
CA ARG A 94 -6.23 -12.98 -2.55
C ARG A 94 -6.94 -12.23 -1.45
N GLY A 95 -6.20 -11.60 -0.54
CA GLY A 95 -6.77 -10.75 0.48
C GLY A 95 -7.58 -9.61 -0.13
N ALA A 96 -8.69 -9.25 0.52
CA ALA A 96 -9.55 -8.18 0.01
C ALA A 96 -8.81 -6.84 -0.09
N HIS A 97 -8.02 -6.50 0.92
CA HIS A 97 -7.22 -5.27 0.91
C HIS A 97 -6.12 -5.31 -0.14
N ASP A 98 -5.47 -6.47 -0.31
CA ASP A 98 -4.43 -6.64 -1.32
C ASP A 98 -4.95 -6.42 -2.73
N LEU A 99 -6.16 -6.91 -3.03
CA LEU A 99 -6.78 -6.68 -4.34
C LEU A 99 -7.13 -5.20 -4.56
N GLN A 100 -7.52 -4.48 -3.51
CA GLN A 100 -7.76 -3.05 -3.61
C GLN A 100 -6.47 -2.26 -3.87
N ILE A 101 -5.39 -2.64 -3.21
CA ILE A 101 -4.07 -2.03 -3.43
C ILE A 101 -3.59 -2.32 -4.84
N ALA A 102 -3.70 -3.57 -5.28
CA ALA A 102 -3.34 -3.98 -6.64
C ALA A 102 -4.13 -3.21 -7.70
N ALA A 103 -5.43 -3.04 -7.48
CA ALA A 103 -6.29 -2.27 -8.37
C ALA A 103 -5.87 -0.80 -8.45
N THR A 104 -5.49 -0.23 -7.33
CA THR A 104 -5.00 1.15 -7.26
C THR A 104 -3.68 1.29 -8.02
N ALA A 105 -2.77 0.35 -7.85
CA ALA A 105 -1.51 0.32 -8.60
C ALA A 105 -1.77 0.24 -10.11
N ARG A 106 -2.65 -0.67 -10.52
CA ARG A 106 -2.97 -0.89 -11.92
C ARG A 106 -3.66 0.33 -12.55
N SER A 107 -4.62 0.93 -11.86
CA SER A 107 -5.36 2.08 -12.38
C SER A 107 -4.50 3.34 -12.53
N THR A 108 -3.46 3.47 -11.72
CA THR A 108 -2.56 4.64 -11.74
C THR A 108 -1.27 4.39 -12.51
N GLY A 109 -1.03 3.15 -12.95
CA GLY A 109 0.23 2.80 -13.60
C GLY A 109 1.44 2.83 -12.68
N ARG A 110 1.23 2.74 -11.37
CA ARG A 110 2.31 2.79 -10.38
C ARG A 110 2.91 1.42 -10.13
N LEU A 111 4.21 1.42 -9.86
CA LEU A 111 4.93 0.22 -9.41
C LEU A 111 4.66 0.02 -7.92
N LEU A 112 4.20 -1.18 -7.57
CA LEU A 112 3.89 -1.53 -6.18
C LEU A 112 5.14 -2.01 -5.46
N LEU A 113 5.49 -1.36 -4.36
CA LEU A 113 6.51 -1.85 -3.43
C LEU A 113 5.84 -2.62 -2.31
N THR A 114 6.27 -3.87 -2.12
CA THR A 114 5.68 -4.76 -1.11
C THR A 114 6.75 -5.64 -0.50
N THR A 115 6.46 -6.18 0.67
CA THR A 115 7.27 -7.23 1.31
C THR A 115 6.66 -8.62 1.10
N ASP A 116 5.51 -8.71 0.42
CA ASP A 116 4.77 -9.96 0.20
C ASP A 116 4.48 -10.17 -1.28
N HIS A 117 5.36 -10.93 -1.95
CA HIS A 117 5.17 -11.22 -3.38
C HIS A 117 3.94 -12.09 -3.65
N ALA A 118 3.60 -12.99 -2.72
CA ALA A 118 2.50 -13.93 -2.94
C ALA A 118 1.15 -13.23 -3.06
N ALA A 119 0.99 -12.07 -2.42
CA ALA A 119 -0.24 -11.30 -2.49
C ALA A 119 -0.48 -10.69 -3.88
N PHE A 120 0.59 -10.44 -4.64
CA PHE A 120 0.52 -9.67 -5.89
C PHE A 120 1.03 -10.40 -7.12
N ASP A 121 1.65 -11.56 -6.93
CA ASP A 121 2.21 -12.35 -8.02
C ASP A 121 1.11 -12.83 -8.98
N GLU A 122 1.42 -12.83 -10.26
CA GLU A 122 0.52 -13.29 -11.33
C GLU A 122 -0.82 -12.55 -11.43
N LEU A 123 -0.90 -11.32 -10.93
CA LEU A 123 -2.05 -10.45 -11.16
C LEU A 123 -1.86 -9.66 -12.45
N PRO A 124 -2.78 -9.77 -13.42
CA PRO A 124 -2.59 -9.12 -14.72
C PRO A 124 -2.56 -7.60 -14.61
N GLY A 125 -1.59 -6.98 -15.26
CA GLY A 125 -1.43 -5.52 -15.27
C GLY A 125 -0.87 -4.93 -14.01
N VAL A 126 -0.51 -5.74 -13.01
CA VAL A 126 0.09 -5.30 -11.75
C VAL A 126 1.59 -5.58 -11.79
N SER A 127 2.39 -4.53 -11.69
CA SER A 127 3.85 -4.64 -11.57
C SER A 127 4.25 -4.38 -10.12
N TYR A 128 5.11 -5.23 -9.59
CA TYR A 128 5.56 -5.06 -8.21
C TYR A 128 7.07 -5.26 -8.09
N ARG A 129 7.63 -4.74 -7.02
CA ARG A 129 9.03 -4.93 -6.63
C ARG A 129 9.05 -5.26 -5.14
N LEU A 130 9.85 -6.25 -4.75
CA LEU A 130 10.02 -6.58 -3.35
C LEU A 130 10.92 -5.55 -2.67
N ALA A 131 10.43 -4.99 -1.57
CA ALA A 131 11.25 -4.17 -0.69
C ALA A 131 12.12 -5.09 0.18
N ALA A 132 13.34 -4.65 0.45
CA ALA A 132 14.26 -5.43 1.26
C ALA A 132 13.73 -5.57 2.70
N ARG A 133 13.79 -6.78 3.22
CA ARG A 133 13.52 -7.06 4.63
C ARG A 133 14.83 -7.12 5.38
N ASN A 134 14.95 -6.38 6.42
CA ASN A 134 16.08 -6.52 7.35
C ASN A 134 15.55 -6.71 8.75
#